data_538152a8d5e8a431fe984f831478a9d3
#
_entry.id   538152a8d5e8a431fe984f831478a9d3
#
_cell.length_a   1.000
_cell.length_b   1.000
_cell.length_c   1.000
_cell.angle_alpha   90.00
_cell.angle_beta   90.00
_cell.angle_gamma   90.00
#
_symmetry.space_group_name_H-M   'P 1'
#
loop_
_entity.id
_entity.type
_entity.pdbx_description
1 polymer ?
#
loop_
_entity_poly.entity_id
_entity_poly.type
_entity_poly.pdbx_seq_one_letter_code
_entity_poly.pdbx_strand_id
1 'polypeptide(L)'
;IPNLTPVDSLWFIPHPNPKNDSLVTLWYRYQDPDTLGNNVRFFTSRNREPFYPGYQTSVLTDEFVNGRIIDFPLDRGHPKSEKVDLETYSYFKRGDTVRLKWSAIDYQHYQFWFTMEADRASNGNPFGFPTTVRSNINGGLGIWGGYGVSRHTVISR
;
A
#
# COMPACT_ATOMS: atom_id res chain seq x y z
N ILE A 1 2.72 14.20 -14.56
CA ILE A 1 3.00 12.86 -13.96
C ILE A 1 4.08 13.04 -12.92
N PRO A 2 3.85 12.64 -11.66
CA PRO A 2 4.86 12.75 -10.61
C PRO A 2 6.12 11.95 -10.94
N ASN A 3 7.27 12.45 -10.49
CA ASN A 3 8.52 11.72 -10.61
C ASN A 3 8.48 10.45 -9.78
N LEU A 4 8.89 9.34 -10.38
CA LEU A 4 8.93 8.06 -9.71
C LEU A 4 10.31 7.83 -9.07
N THR A 5 10.31 7.64 -7.75
CA THR A 5 11.44 7.03 -7.03
C THR A 5 11.06 5.59 -6.71
N PRO A 6 11.76 4.59 -7.27
CA PRO A 6 11.45 3.18 -6.97
C PRO A 6 11.90 2.80 -5.57
N VAL A 7 11.44 1.65 -5.07
CA VAL A 7 11.98 1.07 -3.84
C VAL A 7 13.42 0.58 -4.06
N ASP A 8 14.27 0.75 -3.04
CA ASP A 8 15.70 0.35 -3.14
C ASP A 8 15.87 -1.16 -2.98
N SER A 9 15.14 -1.75 -2.04
CA SER A 9 15.23 -3.18 -1.77
C SER A 9 13.95 -3.73 -1.14
N LEU A 10 13.75 -5.03 -1.33
CA LEU A 10 12.64 -5.82 -0.79
C LEU A 10 13.21 -7.05 -0.09
N TRP A 11 12.65 -7.36 1.09
CA TRP A 11 12.97 -8.59 1.82
C TRP A 11 11.78 -9.08 2.61
N PHE A 12 11.91 -10.25 3.21
CA PHE A 12 10.84 -10.85 4.00
C PHE A 12 11.30 -11.06 5.44
N ILE A 13 10.39 -10.82 6.38
CA ILE A 13 10.58 -11.11 7.80
C ILE A 13 9.59 -12.19 8.21
N PRO A 14 10.05 -13.26 8.90
CA PRO A 14 9.18 -14.31 9.39
C PRO A 14 8.12 -13.78 10.38
N HIS A 15 6.99 -14.48 10.43
CA HIS A 15 5.97 -14.23 11.44
C HIS A 15 6.58 -14.43 12.85
N PRO A 16 6.30 -13.53 13.82
CA PRO A 16 6.89 -13.62 15.17
C PRO A 16 6.47 -14.86 15.96
N ASN A 17 5.31 -15.45 15.62
CA ASN A 17 4.87 -16.69 16.25
C ASN A 17 5.43 -17.90 15.49
N PRO A 18 6.25 -18.77 16.12
CA PRO A 18 6.83 -19.95 15.49
C PRO A 18 5.80 -20.94 14.93
N LYS A 19 4.56 -20.93 15.42
CA LYS A 19 3.48 -21.76 14.88
C LYS A 19 3.07 -21.36 13.45
N ASN A 20 3.42 -20.14 13.06
CA ASN A 20 3.15 -19.56 11.74
C ASN A 20 4.43 -19.37 10.94
N ASP A 21 5.40 -20.25 11.06
CA ASP A 21 6.73 -20.18 10.42
C ASP A 21 6.68 -20.16 8.89
N SER A 22 5.59 -20.65 8.31
CA SER A 22 5.31 -20.57 6.87
C SER A 22 4.91 -19.17 6.38
N LEU A 23 4.61 -18.25 7.30
CA LEU A 23 4.16 -16.90 6.99
C LEU A 23 5.29 -15.89 7.09
N VAL A 24 5.35 -14.97 6.12
CA VAL A 24 6.37 -13.91 6.05
C VAL A 24 5.72 -12.58 5.65
N THR A 25 6.24 -11.49 6.20
CA THR A 25 5.84 -10.12 5.84
C THR A 25 6.80 -9.55 4.82
N LEU A 26 6.30 -8.89 3.78
CA LEU A 26 7.11 -8.13 2.84
C LEU A 26 7.54 -6.81 3.47
N TRP A 27 8.83 -6.55 3.48
CA TRP A 27 9.42 -5.28 3.89
C TRP A 27 10.08 -4.60 2.70
N TYR A 28 10.10 -3.27 2.72
CA TYR A 28 10.77 -2.46 1.72
C TYR A 28 11.68 -1.43 2.35
N ARG A 29 12.75 -1.08 1.62
CA ARG A 29 13.57 0.11 1.86
C ARG A 29 13.27 1.14 0.79
N TYR A 30 13.09 2.34 1.22
CA TYR A 30 12.86 3.48 0.36
C TYR A 30 13.70 4.66 0.83
N GLN A 31 14.48 5.23 -0.09
CA GLN A 31 15.14 6.49 0.15
C GLN A 31 14.28 7.59 -0.44
N ASP A 32 13.66 8.35 0.44
CA ASP A 32 12.83 9.45 0.02
C ASP A 32 13.69 10.59 -0.55
N PRO A 33 13.36 11.16 -1.71
CA PRO A 33 14.02 12.37 -2.22
C PRO A 33 13.82 13.53 -1.24
N ASP A 34 14.85 14.38 -1.07
CA ASP A 34 14.79 15.55 -0.18
C ASP A 34 13.91 16.67 -0.78
N THR A 35 12.69 16.29 -1.20
CA THR A 35 11.67 17.19 -1.75
C THR A 35 10.30 16.72 -1.30
N LEU A 36 9.56 17.57 -0.61
CA LEU A 36 8.21 17.24 -0.16
C LEU A 36 7.24 16.95 -1.32
N GLY A 37 6.29 16.06 -1.09
CA GLY A 37 5.23 15.73 -2.03
C GLY A 37 5.43 14.41 -2.77
N ASN A 38 6.34 13.56 -2.30
CA ASN A 38 6.56 12.22 -2.84
C ASN A 38 5.52 11.24 -2.28
N ASN A 39 4.36 11.23 -2.89
CA ASN A 39 3.28 10.35 -2.49
C ASN A 39 3.28 9.09 -3.34
N VAL A 40 2.93 7.97 -2.74
CA VAL A 40 2.95 6.67 -3.39
C VAL A 40 1.65 5.93 -3.16
N ARG A 41 1.22 5.19 -4.18
CA ARG A 41 0.22 4.14 -4.03
C ARG A 41 0.82 2.80 -4.42
N PHE A 42 0.64 1.79 -3.58
CA PHE A 42 1.19 0.45 -3.82
C PHE A 42 0.13 -0.64 -3.92
N PHE A 43 0.49 -1.67 -4.66
CA PHE A 43 -0.33 -2.86 -4.88
C PHE A 43 0.58 -4.08 -4.82
N THR A 44 0.07 -5.17 -4.30
CA THR A 44 0.77 -6.45 -4.34
C THR A 44 -0.03 -7.50 -5.11
N SER A 45 0.68 -8.45 -5.68
CA SER A 45 0.11 -9.63 -6.33
C SER A 45 0.85 -10.85 -5.81
N ARG A 46 0.11 -11.90 -5.49
CA ARG A 46 0.65 -13.18 -5.05
C ARG A 46 0.44 -14.22 -6.14
N ASN A 47 1.53 -14.85 -6.56
CA ASN A 47 1.49 -15.91 -7.60
C ASN A 47 0.82 -15.40 -8.90
N ARG A 48 -0.33 -15.96 -9.27
CA ARG A 48 -1.09 -15.59 -10.47
C ARG A 48 -2.26 -14.65 -10.20
N GLU A 49 -2.40 -14.16 -8.96
CA GLU A 49 -3.46 -13.21 -8.61
C GLU A 49 -3.25 -11.86 -9.31
N PRO A 50 -4.31 -11.11 -9.54
CA PRO A 50 -4.21 -9.71 -9.95
C PRO A 50 -3.50 -8.85 -8.90
N PHE A 51 -3.15 -7.62 -9.25
CA PHE A 51 -2.67 -6.63 -8.30
C PHE A 51 -3.84 -6.09 -7.47
N TYR A 52 -3.71 -6.19 -6.15
CA TYR A 52 -4.66 -5.62 -5.20
C TYR A 52 -3.98 -4.55 -4.34
N PRO A 53 -4.70 -3.47 -3.98
CA PRO A 53 -4.19 -2.48 -3.03
C PRO A 53 -4.02 -3.09 -1.64
N GLY A 54 -3.12 -2.55 -0.84
CA GLY A 54 -2.97 -2.93 0.57
C GLY A 54 -4.30 -2.88 1.30
N TYR A 55 -4.53 -3.82 2.21
CA TYR A 55 -5.85 -4.03 2.81
C TYR A 55 -6.30 -2.86 3.69
N GLN A 56 -5.46 -2.41 4.63
CA GLN A 56 -5.76 -1.28 5.51
C GLN A 56 -5.44 0.05 4.85
N THR A 57 -4.27 0.15 4.24
CA THR A 57 -3.84 1.32 3.50
C THR A 57 -3.09 0.92 2.24
N SER A 58 -3.31 1.64 1.18
CA SER A 58 -2.56 1.48 -0.07
C SER A 58 -1.76 2.72 -0.46
N VAL A 59 -1.80 3.76 0.36
CA VAL A 59 -1.15 5.04 0.09
C VAL A 59 -0.17 5.43 1.18
N LEU A 60 0.93 6.06 0.79
CA LEU A 60 1.99 6.56 1.66
C LEU A 60 2.31 8.00 1.29
N THR A 61 2.70 8.79 2.28
CA THR A 61 3.15 10.18 2.11
C THR A 61 4.49 10.39 2.79
N ASP A 62 5.30 11.29 2.27
CA ASP A 62 6.60 11.66 2.81
C ASP A 62 6.56 12.74 3.89
N GLU A 63 5.39 13.24 4.26
CA GLU A 63 5.25 14.36 5.21
C GLU A 63 6.09 14.23 6.48
N PHE A 64 6.30 12.99 6.96
CA PHE A 64 7.03 12.73 8.21
C PHE A 64 8.42 12.12 8.00
N VAL A 65 8.79 11.80 6.76
CA VAL A 65 10.01 11.02 6.45
C VAL A 65 10.87 11.66 5.35
N ASN A 66 10.53 12.87 4.93
CA ASN A 66 11.17 13.56 3.81
C ASN A 66 12.71 13.54 3.92
N GLY A 67 13.37 13.11 2.84
CA GLY A 67 14.81 12.99 2.72
C GLY A 67 15.45 11.85 3.52
N ARG A 68 14.64 10.95 4.12
CA ARG A 68 15.15 9.86 4.97
C ARG A 68 15.11 8.51 4.24
N ILE A 69 15.98 7.62 4.71
CA ILE A 69 15.89 6.19 4.40
C ILE A 69 14.92 5.57 5.40
N ILE A 70 13.93 4.88 4.90
CA ILE A 70 12.91 4.22 5.71
C ILE A 70 12.80 2.74 5.36
N ASP A 71 12.58 1.92 6.39
CA ASP A 71 12.29 0.50 6.28
C ASP A 71 10.93 0.24 6.91
N PHE A 72 9.96 -0.23 6.10
CA PHE A 72 8.61 -0.51 6.58
C PHE A 72 8.03 -1.80 6.00
N PRO A 73 7.09 -2.44 6.73
CA PRO A 73 6.30 -3.53 6.19
C PRO A 73 5.26 -3.01 5.19
N LEU A 74 4.95 -3.83 4.20
CA LEU A 74 3.84 -3.61 3.28
C LEU A 74 2.71 -4.61 3.56
N ASP A 75 1.51 -4.11 3.66
CA ASP A 75 0.32 -4.95 3.72
C ASP A 75 0.13 -5.69 2.40
N ARG A 76 -0.15 -6.99 2.49
CA ARG A 76 -0.58 -7.76 1.33
C ARG A 76 -1.89 -7.20 0.78
N GLY A 77 -1.98 -7.06 -0.53
CA GLY A 77 -3.18 -6.66 -1.22
C GLY A 77 -4.25 -7.75 -1.20
N HIS A 78 -5.50 -7.34 -1.05
CA HIS A 78 -6.66 -8.22 -1.06
C HIS A 78 -7.78 -7.65 -1.93
N PRO A 79 -8.60 -8.52 -2.57
CA PRO A 79 -9.86 -8.08 -3.17
C PRO A 79 -10.75 -7.41 -2.12
N LYS A 80 -11.42 -6.34 -2.48
CA LYS A 80 -12.30 -5.58 -1.55
C LYS A 80 -13.46 -6.41 -0.98
N SER A 81 -13.86 -7.46 -1.67
CA SER A 81 -14.94 -8.38 -1.29
C SER A 81 -14.48 -9.53 -0.41
N GLU A 82 -13.16 -9.70 -0.23
CA GLU A 82 -12.63 -10.78 0.59
C GLU A 82 -12.79 -10.49 2.06
N LYS A 83 -13.34 -11.46 2.79
CA LYS A 83 -13.31 -11.43 4.25
C LYS A 83 -11.96 -11.96 4.72
N VAL A 84 -11.18 -11.12 5.37
CA VAL A 84 -9.81 -11.45 5.80
C VAL A 84 -9.77 -11.80 7.30
N ASP A 85 -8.82 -12.65 7.65
CA ASP A 85 -8.42 -12.87 9.04
C ASP A 85 -7.41 -11.76 9.44
N LEU A 86 -7.79 -10.94 10.43
CA LEU A 86 -6.99 -9.80 10.86
C LEU A 86 -5.62 -10.18 11.46
N GLU A 87 -5.42 -11.43 11.86
CA GLU A 87 -4.13 -11.89 12.39
C GLU A 87 -3.13 -12.26 11.27
N THR A 88 -3.62 -12.63 10.10
CA THR A 88 -2.78 -13.19 9.03
C THR A 88 -2.90 -12.49 7.67
N TYR A 89 -3.79 -11.53 7.52
CA TYR A 89 -4.10 -10.90 6.22
C TYR A 89 -2.89 -10.25 5.53
N SER A 90 -1.94 -9.69 6.29
CA SER A 90 -0.80 -8.97 5.74
C SER A 90 0.36 -9.88 5.33
N TYR A 91 0.26 -11.19 5.54
CA TYR A 91 1.34 -12.14 5.31
C TYR A 91 1.24 -12.85 3.97
N PHE A 92 2.40 -13.18 3.42
CA PHE A 92 2.59 -14.11 2.31
C PHE A 92 3.04 -15.48 2.85
N LYS A 93 2.86 -16.53 2.06
CA LYS A 93 3.43 -17.83 2.38
C LYS A 93 4.85 -17.94 1.81
N ARG A 94 5.75 -18.62 2.50
CA ARG A 94 7.08 -18.95 1.95
C ARG A 94 6.92 -19.68 0.63
N GLY A 95 7.69 -19.28 -0.38
CA GLY A 95 7.63 -19.81 -1.73
C GLY A 95 6.65 -19.09 -2.66
N ASP A 96 5.85 -18.15 -2.16
CA ASP A 96 5.00 -17.31 -3.03
C ASP A 96 5.86 -16.43 -3.94
N THR A 97 5.47 -16.29 -5.19
CA THR A 97 5.98 -15.27 -6.09
C THR A 97 5.22 -13.98 -5.82
N VAL A 98 5.90 -13.01 -5.23
CA VAL A 98 5.31 -11.72 -4.84
C VAL A 98 5.73 -10.65 -5.84
N ARG A 99 4.75 -9.93 -6.38
CA ARG A 99 4.98 -8.77 -7.25
C ARG A 99 4.48 -7.52 -6.56
N LEU A 100 5.32 -6.51 -6.51
CA LEU A 100 5.00 -5.18 -6.02
C LEU A 100 4.84 -4.23 -7.21
N LYS A 101 3.73 -3.50 -7.24
CA LYS A 101 3.52 -2.36 -8.11
C LYS A 101 3.55 -1.10 -7.25
N TRP A 102 4.53 -0.25 -7.52
CA TRP A 102 4.82 0.98 -6.79
C TRP A 102 4.54 2.17 -7.71
N SER A 103 3.62 3.04 -7.34
CA SER A 103 3.13 4.11 -8.19
C SER A 103 3.32 5.46 -7.52
N ALA A 104 4.09 6.35 -8.14
CA ALA A 104 4.15 7.75 -7.72
C ALA A 104 2.86 8.46 -8.11
N ILE A 105 2.22 9.10 -7.15
CA ILE A 105 0.94 9.81 -7.31
C ILE A 105 1.07 11.25 -6.81
N ASP A 106 0.22 12.14 -7.31
CA ASP A 106 0.13 13.51 -6.78
C ASP A 106 -0.62 13.55 -5.44
N TYR A 107 -0.58 14.71 -4.77
CA TYR A 107 -1.18 14.87 -3.46
C TYR A 107 -2.71 14.76 -3.49
N GLN A 108 -3.39 15.21 -4.53
CA GLN A 108 -4.85 15.06 -4.66
C GLN A 108 -5.23 13.59 -4.79
N HIS A 109 -4.44 12.82 -5.53
CA HIS A 109 -4.59 11.37 -5.66
C HIS A 109 -4.39 10.66 -4.31
N TYR A 110 -3.34 11.06 -3.56
CA TYR A 110 -3.11 10.57 -2.21
C TYR A 110 -4.30 10.88 -1.30
N GLN A 111 -4.78 12.13 -1.25
CA GLN A 111 -5.90 12.53 -0.42
C GLN A 111 -7.19 11.75 -0.73
N PHE A 112 -7.47 11.53 -2.02
CA PHE A 112 -8.65 10.76 -2.42
C PHE A 112 -8.61 9.35 -1.85
N TRP A 113 -7.53 8.61 -2.08
CA TRP A 113 -7.43 7.23 -1.63
C TRP A 113 -7.32 7.12 -0.11
N PHE A 114 -6.57 8.00 0.53
CA PHE A 114 -6.47 8.05 1.99
C PHE A 114 -7.85 8.25 2.64
N THR A 115 -8.63 9.21 2.17
CA THR A 115 -9.96 9.48 2.71
C THR A 115 -10.98 8.40 2.34
N MET A 116 -10.89 7.82 1.16
CA MET A 116 -11.74 6.70 0.73
C MET A 116 -11.48 5.43 1.57
N GLU A 117 -10.24 5.11 1.86
CA GLU A 117 -9.86 3.97 2.68
C GLU A 117 -10.28 4.18 4.15
N ALA A 118 -10.13 5.40 4.67
CA ALA A 118 -10.58 5.76 6.02
C ALA A 118 -12.11 5.69 6.15
N ASP A 119 -12.86 6.17 5.16
CA ASP A 119 -14.32 6.05 5.11
C ASP A 119 -14.77 4.59 5.12
N ARG A 120 -14.13 3.75 4.31
CA ARG A 120 -14.39 2.30 4.32
C ARG A 120 -14.11 1.64 5.67
N ALA A 121 -13.01 2.00 6.32
CA ALA A 121 -12.64 1.44 7.62
C ALA A 121 -13.61 1.84 8.72
N SER A 122 -14.22 3.03 8.63
CA SER A 122 -15.22 3.53 9.59
C SER A 122 -16.64 3.05 9.29
N ASN A 123 -16.90 2.57 8.08
CA ASN A 123 -18.24 2.17 7.64
C ASN A 123 -18.72 0.94 8.43
N GLY A 124 -19.88 1.06 9.04
CA GLY A 124 -20.45 0.05 9.94
C GLY A 124 -19.99 0.15 11.41
N ASN A 125 -19.10 1.07 11.74
CA ASN A 125 -18.75 1.38 13.12
C ASN A 125 -19.66 2.51 13.65
N PRO A 126 -20.56 2.23 14.64
CA PRO A 126 -21.46 3.24 15.16
C PRO A 126 -20.76 4.39 15.91
N PHE A 127 -19.48 4.22 16.25
CA PHE A 127 -18.63 5.21 16.89
C PHE A 127 -17.61 5.83 15.93
N GLY A 128 -17.65 5.44 14.65
CA GLY A 128 -16.76 5.98 13.62
C GLY A 128 -17.18 7.42 13.25
N PHE A 129 -16.19 8.30 13.08
CA PHE A 129 -16.45 9.64 12.55
C PHE A 129 -16.59 9.55 11.03
N PRO A 130 -17.62 10.17 10.43
CA PRO A 130 -17.73 10.24 8.97
C PRO A 130 -16.51 10.94 8.38
N THR A 131 -15.91 10.33 7.39
CA THR A 131 -14.78 10.90 6.66
C THR A 131 -15.28 11.48 5.34
N THR A 132 -14.98 12.75 5.07
CA THR A 132 -15.30 13.36 3.77
C THR A 132 -14.28 12.91 2.74
N VAL A 133 -14.72 12.17 1.71
CA VAL A 133 -13.85 11.75 0.61
C VAL A 133 -13.46 12.96 -0.24
N ARG A 134 -12.16 13.16 -0.43
CA ARG A 134 -11.60 14.24 -1.26
C ARG A 134 -11.61 13.82 -2.73
N SER A 135 -12.26 14.60 -3.57
CA SER A 135 -12.39 14.36 -5.01
C SER A 135 -11.83 15.53 -5.81
N ASN A 136 -11.25 15.27 -6.98
CA ASN A 136 -10.88 16.32 -7.94
C ASN A 136 -11.81 16.36 -9.16
N ILE A 137 -12.94 15.66 -9.10
CA ILE A 137 -13.98 15.65 -10.15
C ILE A 137 -15.07 16.64 -9.77
N ASN A 138 -15.37 17.58 -10.67
CA ASN A 138 -16.49 18.49 -10.49
C ASN A 138 -17.82 17.78 -10.77
N GLY A 139 -18.74 17.85 -9.81
CA GLY A 139 -20.08 17.26 -9.95
C GLY A 139 -20.14 15.75 -9.76
N GLY A 140 -19.07 15.13 -9.27
CA GLY A 140 -19.00 13.70 -9.01
C GLY A 140 -17.96 13.32 -7.97
N LEU A 141 -18.00 12.05 -7.56
CA LEU A 141 -16.99 11.48 -6.67
C LEU A 141 -15.99 10.67 -7.48
N GLY A 142 -14.72 11.03 -7.42
CA GLY A 142 -13.67 10.30 -8.14
C GLY A 142 -12.35 11.03 -8.14
N ILE A 143 -11.38 10.43 -8.81
CA ILE A 143 -10.04 10.98 -8.98
C ILE A 143 -9.58 10.83 -10.44
N TRP A 144 -9.08 11.91 -10.98
CA TRP A 144 -8.37 11.95 -12.25
C TRP A 144 -6.92 12.30 -12.02
N GLY A 145 -5.99 11.48 -12.52
CA GLY A 145 -4.56 11.73 -12.39
C GLY A 145 -3.71 10.75 -13.18
N GLY A 146 -2.49 11.16 -13.47
CA GLY A 146 -1.45 10.32 -14.06
C GLY A 146 -0.43 9.91 -13.01
N TYR A 147 0.20 8.76 -13.19
CA TYR A 147 1.20 8.25 -12.26
C TYR A 147 2.32 7.48 -12.97
N GLY A 148 3.54 7.59 -12.41
CA GLY A 148 4.67 6.75 -12.79
C GLY A 148 4.63 5.43 -12.03
N VAL A 149 5.03 4.32 -12.68
CA VAL A 149 4.95 2.98 -12.08
C VAL A 149 6.28 2.26 -12.20
N SER A 150 6.75 1.66 -11.09
CA SER A 150 7.74 0.58 -11.10
C SER A 150 7.13 -0.74 -10.65
N ARG A 151 7.71 -1.84 -11.11
CA ARG A 151 7.29 -3.19 -10.76
C ARG A 151 8.51 -3.99 -10.30
N HIS A 152 8.31 -4.74 -9.23
CA HIS A 152 9.33 -5.59 -8.64
C HIS A 152 8.76 -6.98 -8.43
N THR A 153 9.56 -8.01 -8.65
CA THR A 153 9.18 -9.40 -8.43
C THR A 153 10.21 -10.07 -7.51
N VAL A 154 9.74 -10.68 -6.44
CA VAL A 154 10.56 -11.39 -5.47
C VAL A 154 9.89 -12.70 -5.06
N ILE A 155 10.68 -13.69 -4.67
CA ILE A 155 10.16 -14.95 -4.10
C ILE A 155 10.27 -14.86 -2.59
N SER A 156 9.17 -15.12 -1.89
CA SER A 156 9.12 -15.08 -0.43
C SER A 156 9.94 -16.24 0.17
N ARG A 157 10.82 -15.92 1.09
CA ARG A 157 11.75 -16.88 1.72
C ARG A 157 11.62 -16.85 3.24
#